data_a9f171cf528bf545fddccbedf9c7277c
#
_entry.id   a9f171cf528bf545fddccbedf9c7277c
#
_cell.length_a   1.000
_cell.length_b   1.000
_cell.length_c   1.000
_cell.angle_alpha   90.00
_cell.angle_beta   90.00
_cell.angle_gamma   90.00
#
_symmetry.space_group_name_H-M   'P 1'
#
loop_
_entity.id
_entity.type
_entity.pdbx_description
1 polymer ?
#
loop_
_entity_poly.entity_id
_entity_poly.type
_entity_poly.pdbx_seq_one_letter_code
_entity_poly.pdbx_strand_id
1 'polypeptide(L)'
;MVKDVYYGKTLRKSFARHEEILDMPNLLEVQKNSYQWFLDTGLREVFKDVASITDYAGNLELSFIDYSMDEPPKYSVEECKARDATYAAPIKVRVRLRNKETEEIKEQEIFMGDFPLMTKAGTFVINGAERVIVSQIVRSPGIYYSHTEDKAGGITYATTVIPYRGAWLEYETDLNDAFYVRIDKNRKLPITCLIRAVGPKTDPEILELFGEDPRIVATLEKDACKTYEDALLEIYRKLRPGEPPTVDSAESLLNALFFDPRRYDLSAVGRYKFNKKLSIWTRLVNQTLAAPVADPMTGEIIAEPGEVLTRERAHELDDKGVNEVVLELDGVQIKVFSNHMVDMSKFVDFDPEECGVSEKVRFTVLQELLQNYTGEELKEAVKERIDDLIPKHIIVDDIMASINYLNCLAHGVGSADDIDHLGNRRLRCVGELLQNQFRIGFSRMERVIRERMTCLLYTSDAAD
;
A
#
# COMPACT_ATOMS: atom_id res chain seq x y z
N MET A 1 -53.17 -8.35 9.45
CA MET A 1 -54.03 -7.30 8.85
C MET A 1 -53.24 -6.61 7.77
N VAL A 2 -53.85 -6.34 6.61
CA VAL A 2 -53.22 -5.55 5.56
C VAL A 2 -53.26 -4.09 5.98
N LYS A 3 -52.09 -3.41 6.01
CA LYS A 3 -51.98 -1.99 6.38
C LYS A 3 -51.67 -1.16 5.14
N ASP A 4 -52.20 0.04 5.07
CA ASP A 4 -51.84 1.02 4.05
C ASP A 4 -50.60 1.80 4.55
N VAL A 5 -49.52 1.76 3.78
CA VAL A 5 -48.23 2.42 4.13
C VAL A 5 -47.79 3.30 2.96
N TYR A 6 -47.40 4.54 3.25
CA TYR A 6 -46.82 5.44 2.26
C TYR A 6 -45.30 5.26 2.13
N TYR A 7 -44.85 4.94 0.92
CA TYR A 7 -43.43 4.99 0.55
C TYR A 7 -43.19 6.21 -0.35
N GLY A 8 -42.76 7.29 0.28
CA GLY A 8 -42.71 8.59 -0.38
C GLY A 8 -44.10 9.10 -0.76
N LYS A 9 -44.37 9.29 -2.05
CA LYS A 9 -45.68 9.74 -2.56
C LYS A 9 -46.63 8.59 -2.94
N THR A 10 -46.19 7.35 -2.86
CA THR A 10 -46.95 6.19 -3.34
C THR A 10 -47.55 5.41 -2.17
N LEU A 11 -48.89 5.24 -2.20
CA LEU A 11 -49.61 4.39 -1.27
C LEU A 11 -49.44 2.92 -1.66
N ARG A 12 -48.98 2.08 -0.73
CA ARG A 12 -48.81 0.63 -0.91
C ARG A 12 -49.51 -0.15 0.19
N LYS A 13 -49.84 -1.39 -0.09
CA LYS A 13 -50.41 -2.34 0.88
C LYS A 13 -49.25 -3.13 1.52
N SER A 14 -49.11 -3.03 2.83
CA SER A 14 -48.16 -3.83 3.59
C SER A 14 -48.85 -5.10 4.10
N PHE A 15 -48.23 -6.25 3.83
CA PHE A 15 -48.64 -7.57 4.30
C PHE A 15 -47.73 -8.07 5.44
N ALA A 16 -46.84 -7.20 5.96
CA ALA A 16 -45.91 -7.54 7.03
C ALA A 16 -46.63 -7.97 8.31
N ARG A 17 -46.22 -9.06 8.92
CA ARG A 17 -46.77 -9.57 10.21
C ARG A 17 -46.20 -8.84 11.41
N HIS A 18 -44.99 -8.33 11.28
CA HIS A 18 -44.27 -7.55 12.30
C HIS A 18 -44.13 -6.10 11.88
N GLU A 19 -44.00 -5.21 12.82
CA GLU A 19 -43.69 -3.81 12.55
C GLU A 19 -42.23 -3.69 12.08
N GLU A 20 -41.97 -2.75 11.18
CA GLU A 20 -40.64 -2.45 10.74
C GLU A 20 -39.87 -1.84 11.91
N ILE A 21 -38.78 -2.49 12.32
CA ILE A 21 -37.91 -2.05 13.44
C ILE A 21 -36.80 -1.12 12.92
N LEU A 22 -36.39 -1.29 11.67
CA LEU A 22 -35.39 -0.49 11.00
C LEU A 22 -35.96 0.13 9.74
N ASP A 23 -35.61 1.39 9.51
CA ASP A 23 -35.94 2.07 8.26
C ASP A 23 -35.17 1.40 7.09
N MET A 24 -35.83 1.47 5.90
CA MET A 24 -35.17 0.98 4.68
C MET A 24 -33.88 1.78 4.42
N PRO A 25 -32.69 1.15 4.31
CA PRO A 25 -31.46 1.86 4.06
C PRO A 25 -31.49 2.58 2.72
N ASN A 26 -30.85 3.74 2.65
CA ASN A 26 -30.70 4.47 1.39
C ASN A 26 -29.68 3.74 0.51
N LEU A 27 -30.14 3.03 -0.51
CA LEU A 27 -29.30 2.25 -1.42
C LEU A 27 -28.30 3.10 -2.22
N LEU A 28 -28.50 4.42 -2.31
CA LEU A 28 -27.60 5.36 -2.98
C LEU A 28 -26.56 5.98 -2.03
N GLU A 29 -26.62 5.67 -0.75
CA GLU A 29 -25.76 6.27 0.27
C GLU A 29 -24.28 5.97 0.01
N VAL A 30 -23.95 4.74 -0.34
CA VAL A 30 -22.58 4.32 -0.68
C VAL A 30 -22.01 5.20 -1.81
N GLN A 31 -22.78 5.44 -2.85
CA GLN A 31 -22.40 6.24 -4.00
C GLN A 31 -22.20 7.72 -3.61
N LYS A 32 -23.13 8.29 -2.86
CA LYS A 32 -23.10 9.70 -2.43
C LYS A 32 -21.97 9.95 -1.43
N ASN A 33 -21.83 9.09 -0.42
CA ASN A 33 -20.78 9.23 0.59
C ASN A 33 -19.39 9.09 -0.02
N SER A 34 -19.20 8.19 -0.98
CA SER A 34 -17.95 8.05 -1.71
C SER A 34 -17.60 9.30 -2.52
N TYR A 35 -18.59 9.92 -3.17
CA TYR A 35 -18.37 11.16 -3.90
C TYR A 35 -18.09 12.34 -2.96
N GLN A 36 -18.81 12.43 -1.83
CA GLN A 36 -18.58 13.46 -0.83
C GLN A 36 -17.19 13.33 -0.22
N TRP A 37 -16.78 12.10 0.14
CA TRP A 37 -15.42 11.82 0.60
C TRP A 37 -14.36 12.29 -0.41
N PHE A 38 -14.60 12.08 -1.71
CA PHE A 38 -13.68 12.55 -2.75
C PHE A 38 -13.55 14.08 -2.73
N LEU A 39 -14.66 14.80 -2.59
CA LEU A 39 -14.66 16.27 -2.50
C LEU A 39 -13.97 16.77 -1.22
N ASP A 40 -14.26 16.16 -0.07
CA ASP A 40 -13.78 16.66 1.22
C ASP A 40 -12.33 16.28 1.50
N THR A 41 -11.94 15.06 1.13
CA THR A 41 -10.66 14.45 1.51
C THR A 41 -9.84 14.01 0.30
N GLY A 42 -10.45 13.25 -0.60
CA GLY A 42 -9.74 12.59 -1.69
C GLY A 42 -9.02 13.54 -2.64
N LEU A 43 -9.62 14.68 -2.96
CA LEU A 43 -9.00 15.69 -3.81
C LEU A 43 -7.84 16.42 -3.09
N ARG A 44 -7.99 16.69 -1.78
CA ARG A 44 -6.89 17.26 -0.96
C ARG A 44 -5.69 16.33 -0.87
N GLU A 45 -5.93 15.02 -0.75
CA GLU A 45 -4.84 14.03 -0.79
C GLU A 45 -4.08 14.08 -2.12
N VAL A 46 -4.80 14.21 -3.26
CA VAL A 46 -4.15 14.32 -4.57
C VAL A 46 -3.28 15.58 -4.66
N PHE A 47 -3.74 16.71 -4.13
CA PHE A 47 -2.92 17.93 -4.08
C PHE A 47 -1.70 17.77 -3.19
N LYS A 48 -1.83 17.09 -2.04
CA LYS A 48 -0.70 16.78 -1.16
C LYS A 48 0.31 15.81 -1.79
N ASP A 49 -0.16 14.82 -2.55
CA ASP A 49 0.72 13.87 -3.23
C ASP A 49 1.60 14.55 -4.30
N VAL A 50 1.07 15.57 -4.98
CA VAL A 50 1.85 16.39 -5.92
C VAL A 50 2.82 17.32 -5.17
N ALA A 51 2.53 17.64 -3.90
CA ALA A 51 3.30 18.48 -3.00
C ALA A 51 3.73 19.81 -3.63
N SER A 52 5.03 19.99 -3.88
CA SER A 52 5.58 21.15 -4.56
C SER A 52 6.26 20.72 -5.87
N ILE A 53 6.03 21.48 -6.93
CA ILE A 53 6.68 21.31 -8.22
C ILE A 53 7.87 22.25 -8.24
N THR A 54 9.07 21.69 -8.28
CA THR A 54 10.30 22.45 -8.40
C THR A 54 10.82 22.41 -9.83
N ASP A 55 11.42 23.50 -10.29
CA ASP A 55 12.18 23.52 -11.55
C ASP A 55 13.45 22.66 -11.45
N TYR A 56 14.13 22.44 -12.57
CA TYR A 56 15.37 21.63 -12.60
C TYR A 56 16.53 22.28 -11.84
N ALA A 57 16.54 23.60 -11.71
CA ALA A 57 17.54 24.35 -10.94
C ALA A 57 17.23 24.37 -9.43
N GLY A 58 16.00 24.04 -9.04
CA GLY A 58 15.54 24.08 -7.64
C GLY A 58 15.21 25.48 -7.11
N ASN A 59 15.19 26.50 -7.96
CA ASN A 59 15.03 27.89 -7.58
C ASN A 59 13.56 28.33 -7.46
N LEU A 60 12.70 27.78 -8.32
CA LEU A 60 11.27 28.03 -8.32
C LEU A 60 10.51 26.85 -7.74
N GLU A 61 9.60 27.15 -6.84
CA GLU A 61 8.75 26.15 -6.18
C GLU A 61 7.28 26.57 -6.26
N LEU A 62 6.47 25.77 -6.98
CA LEU A 62 5.04 25.93 -7.10
C LEU A 62 4.32 24.94 -6.16
N SER A 63 3.52 25.44 -5.24
CA SER A 63 2.76 24.63 -4.29
C SER A 63 1.27 24.83 -4.46
N PHE A 64 0.50 23.76 -4.35
CA PHE A 64 -0.96 23.80 -4.26
C PHE A 64 -1.35 23.89 -2.77
N ILE A 65 -2.09 24.94 -2.39
CA ILE A 65 -2.43 25.19 -0.99
C ILE A 65 -3.78 24.62 -0.63
N ASP A 66 -4.81 25.03 -1.37
CA ASP A 66 -6.19 24.61 -1.15
C ASP A 66 -7.01 24.80 -2.43
N TYR A 67 -8.22 24.26 -2.45
CA TYR A 67 -9.16 24.46 -3.54
C TYR A 67 -10.52 24.89 -3.00
N SER A 68 -11.31 25.57 -3.85
CA SER A 68 -12.68 25.96 -3.57
C SER A 68 -13.60 25.57 -4.74
N MET A 69 -14.86 25.25 -4.39
CA MET A 69 -15.97 24.98 -5.32
C MET A 69 -17.21 25.75 -4.86
N ASP A 70 -17.02 27.01 -4.46
CA ASP A 70 -18.06 27.81 -3.82
C ASP A 70 -19.08 28.37 -4.82
N GLU A 71 -18.76 28.37 -6.10
CA GLU A 71 -19.66 28.84 -7.14
C GLU A 71 -20.73 27.79 -7.48
N PRO A 72 -22.01 28.18 -7.51
CA PRO A 72 -23.08 27.26 -7.90
C PRO A 72 -22.95 26.87 -9.37
N PRO A 73 -23.48 25.70 -9.76
CA PRO A 73 -23.51 25.27 -11.14
C PRO A 73 -24.28 26.26 -12.01
N LYS A 74 -23.77 26.51 -13.21
CA LYS A 74 -24.33 27.51 -14.16
C LYS A 74 -25.77 27.19 -14.57
N TYR A 75 -26.14 25.91 -14.65
CA TYR A 75 -27.44 25.42 -15.06
C TYR A 75 -27.97 24.41 -14.07
N SER A 76 -29.27 24.34 -13.92
CA SER A 76 -29.95 23.27 -13.18
C SER A 76 -29.81 21.92 -13.90
N VAL A 77 -30.06 20.81 -13.20
CA VAL A 77 -30.00 19.45 -13.79
C VAL A 77 -30.92 19.32 -14.99
N GLU A 78 -32.16 19.90 -14.90
CA GLU A 78 -33.15 19.86 -15.96
C GLU A 78 -32.74 20.68 -17.16
N GLU A 79 -32.19 21.87 -16.94
CA GLU A 79 -31.64 22.72 -18.00
C GLU A 79 -30.47 22.09 -18.69
N CYS A 80 -29.56 21.41 -17.95
CA CYS A 80 -28.43 20.68 -18.53
C CYS A 80 -28.92 19.57 -19.48
N LYS A 81 -29.96 18.84 -19.10
CA LYS A 81 -30.57 17.81 -19.96
C LYS A 81 -31.23 18.41 -21.21
N ALA A 82 -31.86 19.57 -21.10
CA ALA A 82 -32.53 20.23 -22.22
C ALA A 82 -31.57 20.91 -23.19
N ARG A 83 -30.39 21.32 -22.72
CA ARG A 83 -29.38 22.08 -23.49
C ARG A 83 -28.17 21.25 -23.91
N ASP A 84 -28.17 19.93 -23.69
CA ASP A 84 -27.02 19.06 -23.91
C ASP A 84 -25.74 19.53 -23.19
N ALA A 85 -25.92 20.12 -22.00
CA ALA A 85 -24.83 20.65 -21.19
C ALA A 85 -24.42 19.68 -20.08
N THR A 86 -23.25 19.93 -19.48
CA THR A 86 -22.77 19.16 -18.33
C THR A 86 -23.13 19.88 -17.05
N TYR A 87 -23.68 19.14 -16.07
CA TYR A 87 -23.94 19.66 -14.73
C TYR A 87 -22.63 19.69 -13.94
N ALA A 88 -22.02 20.86 -13.86
CA ALA A 88 -20.68 21.05 -13.31
C ALA A 88 -20.57 22.37 -12.53
N ALA A 89 -19.59 22.44 -11.63
CA ALA A 89 -19.20 23.66 -10.94
C ALA A 89 -17.69 23.92 -11.19
N PRO A 90 -17.27 25.20 -11.23
CA PRO A 90 -15.86 25.55 -11.43
C PRO A 90 -15.03 25.17 -10.18
N ILE A 91 -13.87 24.55 -10.43
CA ILE A 91 -12.84 24.36 -9.42
C ILE A 91 -11.84 25.49 -9.54
N LYS A 92 -11.60 26.18 -8.44
CA LYS A 92 -10.55 27.16 -8.27
C LYS A 92 -9.52 26.63 -7.28
N VAL A 93 -8.25 26.80 -7.61
CA VAL A 93 -7.14 26.33 -6.79
C VAL A 93 -6.24 27.48 -6.41
N ARG A 94 -5.93 27.60 -5.13
CA ARG A 94 -4.97 28.56 -4.63
C ARG A 94 -3.58 27.98 -4.74
N VAL A 95 -2.74 28.63 -5.53
CA VAL A 95 -1.36 28.24 -5.76
C VAL A 95 -0.42 29.27 -5.18
N ARG A 96 0.73 28.81 -4.71
CA ARG A 96 1.82 29.62 -4.20
C ARG A 96 3.06 29.33 -5.05
N LEU A 97 3.61 30.37 -5.64
CA LEU A 97 4.91 30.34 -6.31
C LEU A 97 5.93 31.02 -5.39
N ARG A 98 6.98 30.29 -5.03
CA ARG A 98 8.11 30.79 -4.24
C ARG A 98 9.35 30.80 -5.11
N ASN A 99 10.00 31.96 -5.22
CA ASN A 99 11.35 32.07 -5.78
C ASN A 99 12.34 32.04 -4.59
N LYS A 100 13.22 31.03 -4.55
CA LYS A 100 14.21 30.86 -3.46
C LYS A 100 15.40 31.81 -3.56
N GLU A 101 15.68 32.35 -4.75
CA GLU A 101 16.78 33.32 -4.95
C GLU A 101 16.38 34.72 -4.48
N THR A 102 15.16 35.16 -4.82
CA THR A 102 14.66 36.49 -4.45
C THR A 102 13.83 36.49 -3.17
N GLU A 103 13.56 35.31 -2.59
CA GLU A 103 12.63 35.09 -1.46
C GLU A 103 11.20 35.61 -1.72
N GLU A 104 10.87 35.88 -2.98
CA GLU A 104 9.56 36.39 -3.35
C GLU A 104 8.50 35.27 -3.33
N ILE A 105 7.35 35.56 -2.70
CA ILE A 105 6.21 34.64 -2.63
C ILE A 105 5.02 35.32 -3.33
N LYS A 106 4.47 34.65 -4.35
CA LYS A 106 3.23 35.05 -5.02
C LYS A 106 2.15 34.01 -4.80
N GLU A 107 1.00 34.45 -4.33
CA GLU A 107 -0.19 33.62 -4.21
C GLU A 107 -1.26 34.10 -5.16
N GLN A 108 -1.89 33.18 -5.87
CA GLN A 108 -2.98 33.46 -6.77
C GLN A 108 -3.99 32.31 -6.79
N GLU A 109 -5.26 32.66 -6.93
CA GLU A 109 -6.31 31.71 -7.21
C GLU A 109 -6.44 31.54 -8.74
N ILE A 110 -6.36 30.29 -9.19
CA ILE A 110 -6.45 29.96 -10.62
C ILE A 110 -7.67 29.06 -10.87
N PHE A 111 -8.37 29.34 -11.97
CA PHE A 111 -9.43 28.46 -12.46
C PHE A 111 -8.80 27.21 -13.10
N MET A 112 -9.20 26.05 -12.60
CA MET A 112 -8.64 24.79 -13.06
C MET A 112 -9.52 24.09 -14.10
N GLY A 113 -10.82 24.33 -14.04
CA GLY A 113 -11.82 23.75 -14.94
C GLY A 113 -13.17 23.54 -14.28
N ASP A 114 -14.11 23.09 -15.07
CA ASP A 114 -15.44 22.74 -14.59
C ASP A 114 -15.47 21.26 -14.17
N PHE A 115 -15.89 21.00 -12.93
CA PHE A 115 -15.95 19.67 -12.37
C PHE A 115 -17.39 19.15 -12.32
N PRO A 116 -17.68 17.95 -12.88
CA PRO A 116 -19.02 17.38 -12.88
C PRO A 116 -19.53 17.10 -11.46
N LEU A 117 -20.73 17.60 -11.16
CA LEU A 117 -21.38 17.40 -9.89
C LEU A 117 -22.32 16.19 -9.91
N MET A 118 -22.38 15.48 -8.79
CA MET A 118 -23.34 14.40 -8.59
C MET A 118 -24.72 14.96 -8.29
N THR A 119 -25.74 14.42 -8.95
CA THR A 119 -27.14 14.76 -8.69
C THR A 119 -27.65 14.10 -7.39
N LYS A 120 -28.82 14.52 -6.91
CA LYS A 120 -29.48 13.89 -5.77
C LYS A 120 -29.79 12.40 -5.97
N ALA A 121 -29.88 11.96 -7.22
CA ALA A 121 -30.08 10.56 -7.60
C ALA A 121 -28.79 9.73 -7.67
N GLY A 122 -27.60 10.32 -7.37
CA GLY A 122 -26.31 9.62 -7.44
C GLY A 122 -25.78 9.47 -8.87
N THR A 123 -26.27 10.28 -9.80
CA THR A 123 -25.91 10.27 -11.22
C THR A 123 -25.12 11.51 -11.60
N PHE A 124 -24.52 11.50 -12.79
CA PHE A 124 -23.86 12.65 -13.41
C PHE A 124 -24.58 12.99 -14.72
N VAL A 125 -24.75 14.27 -15.01
CA VAL A 125 -25.26 14.72 -16.31
C VAL A 125 -24.11 15.26 -17.14
N ILE A 126 -23.74 14.55 -18.18
CA ILE A 126 -22.63 14.86 -19.06
C ILE A 126 -23.17 15.05 -20.48
N ASN A 127 -23.03 16.24 -21.05
CA ASN A 127 -23.55 16.58 -22.37
C ASN A 127 -25.04 16.19 -22.50
N GLY A 128 -25.85 16.56 -21.50
CA GLY A 128 -27.29 16.27 -21.45
C GLY A 128 -27.66 14.82 -21.07
N ALA A 129 -26.74 13.88 -21.19
CA ALA A 129 -26.97 12.47 -20.87
C ALA A 129 -26.73 12.15 -19.39
N GLU A 130 -27.69 11.53 -18.75
CA GLU A 130 -27.55 11.06 -17.37
C GLU A 130 -26.73 9.76 -17.32
N ARG A 131 -25.67 9.75 -16.56
CA ARG A 131 -24.69 8.64 -16.46
C ARG A 131 -24.41 8.28 -15.02
N VAL A 132 -24.01 7.04 -14.79
CA VAL A 132 -23.59 6.53 -13.48
C VAL A 132 -22.19 5.94 -13.61
N ILE A 133 -21.35 6.23 -12.61
CA ILE A 133 -20.07 5.54 -12.46
C ILE A 133 -20.31 4.29 -11.65
N VAL A 134 -20.13 3.12 -12.27
CA VAL A 134 -20.37 1.82 -11.65
C VAL A 134 -19.24 1.47 -10.71
N SER A 135 -19.56 1.09 -9.47
CA SER A 135 -18.58 0.57 -8.53
C SER A 135 -17.97 -0.74 -9.03
N GLN A 136 -16.69 -0.93 -8.79
CA GLN A 136 -15.93 -2.10 -9.23
C GLN A 136 -15.61 -2.99 -8.04
N ILE A 137 -15.72 -4.31 -8.20
CA ILE A 137 -15.21 -5.28 -7.24
C ILE A 137 -13.77 -5.61 -7.63
N VAL A 138 -12.84 -5.37 -6.72
CA VAL A 138 -11.40 -5.59 -6.93
C VAL A 138 -10.83 -6.38 -5.77
N ARG A 139 -9.65 -7.01 -5.97
CA ARG A 139 -8.90 -7.59 -4.86
C ARG A 139 -8.44 -6.47 -3.92
N SER A 140 -8.58 -6.71 -2.61
CA SER A 140 -8.00 -5.79 -1.62
C SER A 140 -6.49 -5.78 -1.72
N PRO A 141 -5.81 -4.66 -1.46
CA PRO A 141 -4.37 -4.66 -1.25
C PRO A 141 -4.00 -5.67 -0.16
N GLY A 142 -2.89 -6.38 -0.34
CA GLY A 142 -2.47 -7.41 0.59
C GLY A 142 -1.51 -8.41 -0.03
N ILE A 143 -1.12 -9.41 0.75
CA ILE A 143 -0.32 -10.55 0.30
C ILE A 143 -1.22 -11.78 0.30
N TYR A 144 -1.22 -12.51 -0.81
CA TYR A 144 -2.06 -13.67 -1.02
C TYR A 144 -1.21 -14.88 -1.41
N TYR A 145 -1.44 -15.99 -0.72
CA TYR A 145 -0.76 -17.26 -0.94
C TYR A 145 -1.73 -18.28 -1.52
N SER A 146 -1.31 -19.01 -2.52
CA SER A 146 -2.07 -20.08 -3.16
C SER A 146 -1.19 -21.29 -3.43
N HIS A 147 -1.79 -22.45 -3.60
CA HIS A 147 -1.12 -23.63 -4.07
C HIS A 147 -1.90 -24.25 -5.22
N THR A 148 -1.21 -24.95 -6.09
CA THR A 148 -1.81 -25.67 -7.22
C THR A 148 -1.20 -27.06 -7.27
N GLU A 149 -2.06 -28.08 -7.33
CA GLU A 149 -1.65 -29.46 -7.59
C GLU A 149 -1.56 -29.72 -9.09
N ASP A 150 -0.43 -30.24 -9.53
CA ASP A 150 -0.28 -30.74 -10.89
C ASP A 150 -0.91 -32.14 -11.03
N LYS A 151 -1.22 -32.54 -12.25
CA LYS A 151 -1.78 -33.87 -12.57
C LYS A 151 -0.88 -35.04 -12.13
N ALA A 152 0.41 -34.78 -11.93
CA ALA A 152 1.39 -35.72 -11.41
C ALA A 152 1.49 -35.78 -9.88
N GLY A 153 0.69 -34.98 -9.14
CA GLY A 153 0.70 -34.89 -7.68
C GLY A 153 1.76 -33.97 -7.11
N GLY A 154 2.47 -33.20 -7.94
CA GLY A 154 3.39 -32.16 -7.49
C GLY A 154 2.62 -30.91 -7.04
N ILE A 155 2.99 -30.34 -5.90
CA ILE A 155 2.38 -29.11 -5.38
C ILE A 155 3.31 -27.93 -5.68
N THR A 156 2.77 -26.92 -6.33
CA THR A 156 3.46 -25.62 -6.54
C THR A 156 2.77 -24.55 -5.75
N TYR A 157 3.56 -23.65 -5.17
CA TYR A 157 3.08 -22.54 -4.36
C TYR A 157 3.30 -21.24 -5.10
N ALA A 158 2.36 -20.32 -4.94
CA ALA A 158 2.44 -18.99 -5.53
C ALA A 158 2.01 -17.93 -4.51
N THR A 159 2.62 -16.77 -4.63
CA THR A 159 2.30 -15.59 -3.81
C THR A 159 2.05 -14.41 -4.73
N THR A 160 1.04 -13.62 -4.43
CA THR A 160 0.78 -12.37 -5.12
C THR A 160 0.75 -11.23 -4.11
N VAL A 161 1.65 -10.28 -4.26
CA VAL A 161 1.72 -9.05 -3.48
C VAL A 161 1.02 -7.96 -4.25
N ILE A 162 -0.11 -7.48 -3.74
CA ILE A 162 -0.97 -6.50 -4.40
C ILE A 162 -0.95 -5.20 -3.59
N PRO A 163 -0.35 -4.11 -4.10
CA PRO A 163 -0.48 -2.79 -3.51
C PRO A 163 -1.83 -2.15 -3.86
N TYR A 164 -2.19 -1.10 -3.15
CA TYR A 164 -3.26 -0.21 -3.58
C TYR A 164 -2.88 0.53 -4.87
N ARG A 165 -1.62 0.99 -4.94
CA ARG A 165 -0.99 1.64 -6.10
C ARG A 165 0.47 1.19 -6.18
N GLY A 166 0.92 0.79 -7.36
CA GLY A 166 2.31 0.39 -7.61
C GLY A 166 2.44 -0.91 -8.37
N ALA A 167 3.67 -1.39 -8.50
CA ALA A 167 4.01 -2.62 -9.18
C ALA A 167 3.64 -3.85 -8.34
N TRP A 168 3.12 -4.87 -8.99
CA TRP A 168 2.85 -6.16 -8.35
C TRP A 168 4.13 -6.98 -8.25
N LEU A 169 4.24 -7.75 -7.14
CA LEU A 169 5.23 -8.81 -7.01
C LEU A 169 4.50 -10.16 -7.00
N GLU A 170 4.95 -11.06 -7.84
CA GLU A 170 4.43 -12.42 -7.89
C GLU A 170 5.58 -13.39 -7.67
N TYR A 171 5.45 -14.28 -6.68
CA TYR A 171 6.42 -15.35 -6.42
C TYR A 171 5.82 -16.67 -6.85
N GLU A 172 6.61 -17.54 -7.41
CA GLU A 172 6.18 -18.90 -7.81
C GLU A 172 7.28 -19.92 -7.49
N THR A 173 6.87 -21.13 -7.09
CA THR A 173 7.78 -22.27 -7.02
C THR A 173 7.74 -23.05 -8.31
N ASP A 174 8.89 -23.58 -8.72
CA ASP A 174 8.98 -24.52 -9.84
C ASP A 174 8.84 -25.96 -9.32
N LEU A 175 8.57 -26.93 -10.22
CA LEU A 175 8.55 -28.35 -9.92
C LEU A 175 9.91 -28.89 -9.40
N ASN A 176 10.99 -28.15 -9.60
CA ASN A 176 12.32 -28.45 -9.07
C ASN A 176 12.61 -27.68 -7.75
N ASP A 177 11.58 -27.28 -7.02
CA ASP A 177 11.67 -26.59 -5.74
C ASP A 177 12.45 -25.26 -5.74
N ALA A 178 12.67 -24.64 -6.89
CA ALA A 178 13.29 -23.32 -6.96
C ALA A 178 12.24 -22.20 -6.97
N PHE A 179 12.58 -21.10 -6.31
CA PHE A 179 11.74 -19.92 -6.22
C PHE A 179 12.04 -18.89 -7.31
N TYR A 180 10.99 -18.37 -7.91
CA TYR A 180 11.08 -17.32 -8.92
C TYR A 180 10.22 -16.12 -8.54
N VAL A 181 10.62 -14.94 -9.03
CA VAL A 181 9.85 -13.69 -8.88
C VAL A 181 9.53 -13.10 -10.26
N ARG A 182 8.34 -12.52 -10.36
CA ARG A 182 7.94 -11.64 -11.45
C ARG A 182 7.65 -10.27 -10.89
N ILE A 183 8.22 -9.26 -11.50
CA ILE A 183 7.99 -7.85 -11.16
C ILE A 183 7.11 -7.27 -12.25
N ASP A 184 5.92 -6.80 -11.89
CA ASP A 184 4.95 -6.13 -12.78
C ASP A 184 4.69 -6.88 -14.11
N LYS A 185 4.38 -8.20 -14.00
CA LYS A 185 4.07 -9.10 -15.14
C LYS A 185 5.23 -9.37 -16.11
N ASN A 186 6.45 -8.95 -15.78
CA ASN A 186 7.63 -9.25 -16.59
C ASN A 186 8.06 -10.73 -16.50
N ARG A 187 9.11 -11.07 -17.25
CA ARG A 187 9.67 -12.42 -17.24
C ARG A 187 10.21 -12.77 -15.87
N LYS A 188 10.03 -14.02 -15.45
CA LYS A 188 10.50 -14.52 -14.17
C LYS A 188 12.04 -14.47 -14.02
N LEU A 189 12.47 -14.22 -12.81
CA LEU A 189 13.84 -14.22 -12.34
C LEU A 189 13.96 -15.15 -11.13
N PRO A 190 15.12 -15.76 -10.84
CA PRO A 190 15.35 -16.38 -9.54
C PRO A 190 15.07 -15.36 -8.41
N ILE A 191 14.38 -15.82 -7.35
CA ILE A 191 14.00 -14.88 -6.27
C ILE A 191 15.20 -14.33 -5.52
N THR A 192 16.31 -15.09 -5.48
CA THR A 192 17.59 -14.68 -4.90
C THR A 192 18.19 -13.45 -5.56
N CYS A 193 17.92 -13.23 -6.85
CA CYS A 193 18.27 -12.01 -7.55
C CYS A 193 17.55 -10.78 -6.95
N LEU A 194 16.24 -10.88 -6.63
CA LEU A 194 15.52 -9.81 -5.94
C LEU A 194 16.03 -9.63 -4.50
N ILE A 195 16.20 -10.74 -3.75
CA ILE A 195 16.71 -10.71 -2.38
C ILE A 195 18.05 -9.96 -2.32
N ARG A 196 18.96 -10.28 -3.23
CA ARG A 196 20.28 -9.65 -3.33
C ARG A 196 20.21 -8.17 -3.70
N ALA A 197 19.27 -7.78 -4.55
CA ALA A 197 19.10 -6.40 -4.99
C ALA A 197 18.50 -5.47 -3.93
N VAL A 198 17.72 -5.99 -2.96
CA VAL A 198 17.01 -5.16 -1.98
C VAL A 198 17.38 -5.44 -0.52
N GLY A 199 18.06 -6.56 -0.23
CA GLY A 199 18.41 -6.99 1.13
C GLY A 199 19.84 -7.53 1.24
N PRO A 200 20.03 -8.78 1.71
CA PRO A 200 21.33 -9.44 1.82
C PRO A 200 22.04 -9.49 0.48
N LYS A 201 23.32 -9.08 0.45
CA LYS A 201 24.06 -8.89 -0.80
C LYS A 201 24.85 -10.14 -1.24
N THR A 202 25.16 -11.04 -0.31
CA THR A 202 25.99 -12.21 -0.55
C THR A 202 25.24 -13.51 -0.31
N ASP A 203 25.67 -14.62 -0.94
CA ASP A 203 25.08 -15.94 -0.73
C ASP A 203 25.10 -16.38 0.74
N PRO A 204 26.19 -16.20 1.52
CA PRO A 204 26.19 -16.52 2.96
C PRO A 204 25.19 -15.71 3.78
N GLU A 205 25.03 -14.41 3.51
CA GLU A 205 24.04 -13.57 4.19
C GLU A 205 22.61 -14.00 3.89
N ILE A 206 22.34 -14.45 2.65
CA ILE A 206 21.01 -14.98 2.27
C ILE A 206 20.73 -16.28 3.03
N LEU A 207 21.73 -17.19 3.14
CA LEU A 207 21.59 -18.43 3.90
C LEU A 207 21.51 -18.17 5.41
N GLU A 208 22.18 -17.17 5.92
CA GLU A 208 22.04 -16.75 7.31
C GLU A 208 20.63 -16.24 7.61
N LEU A 209 20.05 -15.44 6.71
CA LEU A 209 18.69 -14.89 6.89
C LEU A 209 17.60 -15.95 6.77
N PHE A 210 17.65 -16.80 5.73
CA PHE A 210 16.58 -17.78 5.45
C PHE A 210 16.80 -19.17 6.05
N GLY A 211 18.03 -19.45 6.52
CA GLY A 211 18.47 -20.79 6.87
C GLY A 211 18.99 -21.57 5.64
N GLU A 212 19.66 -22.70 5.88
CA GLU A 212 20.15 -23.63 4.83
C GLU A 212 19.01 -24.50 4.29
N ASP A 213 17.92 -23.86 3.84
CA ASP A 213 16.79 -24.57 3.25
C ASP A 213 17.15 -25.09 1.84
N PRO A 214 16.86 -26.37 1.51
CA PRO A 214 17.16 -26.95 0.19
C PRO A 214 16.61 -26.17 -0.99
N ARG A 215 15.45 -25.50 -0.83
CA ARG A 215 14.80 -24.71 -1.89
C ARG A 215 15.56 -23.41 -2.14
N ILE A 216 16.01 -22.76 -1.07
CA ILE A 216 16.85 -21.56 -1.20
C ILE A 216 18.18 -21.90 -1.84
N VAL A 217 18.82 -23.01 -1.41
CA VAL A 217 20.07 -23.50 -2.02
C VAL A 217 19.88 -23.82 -3.51
N ALA A 218 18.82 -24.59 -3.86
CA ALA A 218 18.51 -24.89 -5.26
C ALA A 218 18.24 -23.63 -6.10
N THR A 219 17.71 -22.59 -5.48
CA THR A 219 17.48 -21.31 -6.17
C THR A 219 18.79 -20.55 -6.37
N LEU A 220 19.69 -20.55 -5.38
CA LEU A 220 21.03 -19.94 -5.48
C LEU A 220 21.90 -20.61 -6.55
N GLU A 221 21.76 -21.93 -6.74
CA GLU A 221 22.45 -22.67 -7.82
C GLU A 221 21.96 -22.26 -9.21
N LYS A 222 20.68 -21.94 -9.35
CA LYS A 222 20.08 -21.46 -10.60
C LYS A 222 20.31 -19.98 -10.86
N ASP A 223 20.71 -19.22 -9.85
CA ASP A 223 20.96 -17.78 -9.97
C ASP A 223 22.32 -17.50 -10.62
N ALA A 224 22.29 -16.83 -11.76
CA ALA A 224 23.48 -16.38 -12.46
C ALA A 224 24.15 -15.15 -11.81
N CYS A 225 23.39 -14.40 -10.99
CA CYS A 225 23.88 -13.19 -10.34
C CYS A 225 24.63 -13.55 -9.05
N LYS A 226 25.88 -13.15 -8.94
CA LYS A 226 26.70 -13.43 -7.74
C LYS A 226 26.96 -12.19 -6.89
N THR A 227 26.81 -11.01 -7.47
CA THR A 227 27.03 -9.74 -6.79
C THR A 227 25.73 -8.91 -6.74
N TYR A 228 25.70 -7.93 -5.84
CA TYR A 228 24.62 -6.93 -5.76
C TYR A 228 24.42 -6.19 -7.08
N GLU A 229 25.53 -5.80 -7.71
CA GLU A 229 25.52 -5.07 -8.98
C GLU A 229 24.95 -5.93 -10.11
N ASP A 230 25.33 -7.21 -10.22
CA ASP A 230 24.78 -8.14 -11.21
C ASP A 230 23.27 -8.28 -11.07
N ALA A 231 22.79 -8.39 -9.82
CA ALA A 231 21.36 -8.52 -9.53
C ALA A 231 20.56 -7.29 -9.98
N LEU A 232 21.07 -6.08 -9.67
CA LEU A 232 20.47 -4.82 -10.10
C LEU A 232 20.39 -4.71 -11.63
N LEU A 233 21.50 -5.02 -12.31
CA LEU A 233 21.59 -4.96 -13.76
C LEU A 233 20.65 -5.97 -14.45
N GLU A 234 20.55 -7.19 -13.89
CA GLU A 234 19.65 -8.21 -14.44
C GLU A 234 18.18 -7.83 -14.28
N ILE A 235 17.79 -7.29 -13.13
CA ILE A 235 16.43 -6.77 -12.90
C ILE A 235 16.14 -5.62 -13.87
N TYR A 236 17.08 -4.68 -14.04
CA TYR A 236 16.93 -3.57 -14.97
C TYR A 236 16.72 -4.03 -16.41
N ARG A 237 17.53 -5.00 -16.89
CA ARG A 237 17.38 -5.57 -18.24
C ARG A 237 16.00 -6.19 -18.48
N LYS A 238 15.40 -6.79 -17.43
CA LYS A 238 14.04 -7.37 -17.52
C LYS A 238 12.95 -6.32 -17.52
N LEU A 239 13.12 -5.25 -16.74
CA LEU A 239 12.15 -4.17 -16.63
C LEU A 239 12.19 -3.22 -17.83
N ARG A 240 13.40 -2.94 -18.36
CA ARG A 240 13.63 -2.03 -19.48
C ARG A 240 14.50 -2.65 -20.58
N PRO A 241 13.94 -3.57 -21.36
CA PRO A 241 14.68 -4.18 -22.46
C PRO A 241 15.02 -3.14 -23.52
N GLY A 242 16.31 -3.08 -23.89
CA GLY A 242 16.82 -2.18 -24.92
C GLY A 242 17.52 -0.92 -24.41
N GLU A 243 17.46 -0.61 -23.13
CA GLU A 243 18.25 0.45 -22.52
C GLU A 243 19.58 -0.10 -21.97
N PRO A 244 20.72 0.63 -22.11
CA PRO A 244 21.97 0.21 -21.50
C PRO A 244 21.85 0.28 -19.98
N PRO A 245 22.07 -0.83 -19.25
CA PRO A 245 21.92 -0.86 -17.81
C PRO A 245 23.16 -0.22 -17.14
N THR A 246 22.91 0.67 -16.16
CA THR A 246 23.90 1.17 -15.21
C THR A 246 23.45 0.88 -13.80
N VAL A 247 24.36 0.71 -12.85
CA VAL A 247 24.03 0.39 -11.44
C VAL A 247 23.16 1.50 -10.85
N ASP A 248 23.54 2.76 -11.02
CA ASP A 248 22.80 3.91 -10.48
C ASP A 248 21.38 4.01 -11.04
N SER A 249 21.22 3.78 -12.35
CA SER A 249 19.89 3.79 -12.99
C SER A 249 19.03 2.62 -12.51
N ALA A 250 19.63 1.46 -12.26
CA ALA A 250 18.93 0.28 -11.78
C ALA A 250 18.47 0.45 -10.33
N GLU A 251 19.33 0.97 -9.47
CA GLU A 251 19.02 1.28 -8.08
C GLU A 251 17.93 2.36 -7.99
N SER A 252 18.06 3.44 -8.75
CA SER A 252 17.08 4.50 -8.84
C SER A 252 15.72 3.99 -9.32
N LEU A 253 15.70 3.06 -10.30
CA LEU A 253 14.48 2.44 -10.81
C LEU A 253 13.81 1.56 -9.74
N LEU A 254 14.56 0.73 -9.03
CA LEU A 254 14.02 -0.13 -7.95
C LEU A 254 13.48 0.70 -6.80
N ASN A 255 14.22 1.72 -6.37
CA ASN A 255 13.79 2.64 -5.32
C ASN A 255 12.49 3.35 -5.71
N ALA A 256 12.40 3.86 -6.94
CA ALA A 256 11.19 4.49 -7.43
C ALA A 256 10.02 3.52 -7.61
N LEU A 257 10.28 2.22 -7.82
CA LEU A 257 9.25 1.23 -8.08
C LEU A 257 8.59 0.71 -6.79
N PHE A 258 9.37 0.55 -5.70
CA PHE A 258 8.92 -0.09 -4.46
C PHE A 258 8.97 0.83 -3.23
N PHE A 259 9.97 1.69 -3.13
CA PHE A 259 10.26 2.44 -1.89
C PHE A 259 9.91 3.93 -1.96
N ASP A 260 9.39 4.41 -3.10
CA ASP A 260 8.87 5.77 -3.23
C ASP A 260 7.39 5.82 -2.83
N PRO A 261 7.01 6.46 -1.70
CA PRO A 261 5.61 6.53 -1.23
C PRO A 261 4.68 7.25 -2.20
N ARG A 262 5.21 8.04 -3.14
CA ARG A 262 4.43 8.69 -4.20
C ARG A 262 4.00 7.71 -5.29
N ARG A 263 4.75 6.64 -5.50
CA ARG A 263 4.54 5.65 -6.57
C ARG A 263 4.00 4.33 -6.06
N TYR A 264 4.41 3.92 -4.88
CA TYR A 264 3.98 2.68 -4.24
C TYR A 264 3.23 2.99 -2.95
N ASP A 265 2.00 2.52 -2.85
CA ASP A 265 1.12 2.75 -1.71
C ASP A 265 0.35 1.46 -1.39
N LEU A 266 0.41 1.04 -0.14
CA LEU A 266 -0.35 -0.11 0.37
C LEU A 266 -1.73 0.30 0.85
N SER A 267 -1.98 1.56 1.14
CA SER A 267 -3.08 2.07 1.96
C SER A 267 -3.11 1.47 3.38
N ALA A 268 -3.91 2.02 4.28
CA ALA A 268 -4.08 1.48 5.64
C ALA A 268 -4.57 0.03 5.62
N VAL A 269 -5.54 -0.29 4.74
CA VAL A 269 -6.07 -1.66 4.60
C VAL A 269 -5.00 -2.65 4.14
N GLY A 270 -4.16 -2.26 3.18
CA GLY A 270 -3.06 -3.10 2.72
C GLY A 270 -2.02 -3.31 3.82
N ARG A 271 -1.58 -2.26 4.50
CA ARG A 271 -0.62 -2.33 5.61
C ARG A 271 -1.15 -3.24 6.74
N TYR A 272 -2.40 -3.09 7.13
CA TYR A 272 -3.03 -3.98 8.11
C TYR A 272 -3.00 -5.45 7.68
N LYS A 273 -3.35 -5.74 6.40
CA LYS A 273 -3.33 -7.12 5.88
C LYS A 273 -1.93 -7.70 5.79
N PHE A 274 -0.93 -6.90 5.41
CA PHE A 274 0.48 -7.30 5.45
C PHE A 274 0.90 -7.69 6.87
N ASN A 275 0.69 -6.79 7.82
CA ASN A 275 1.06 -7.02 9.22
C ASN A 275 0.34 -8.23 9.82
N LYS A 276 -0.95 -8.41 9.52
CA LYS A 276 -1.72 -9.56 9.97
C LYS A 276 -1.22 -10.89 9.38
N LYS A 277 -0.90 -10.91 8.09
CA LYS A 277 -0.47 -12.12 7.38
C LYS A 277 0.97 -12.50 7.73
N LEU A 278 1.86 -11.52 7.80
CA LEU A 278 3.29 -11.72 8.05
C LEU A 278 3.64 -11.82 9.53
N SER A 279 2.69 -11.57 10.46
CA SER A 279 2.89 -11.75 11.89
C SER A 279 3.37 -13.16 12.21
N ILE A 280 4.33 -13.27 13.12
CA ILE A 280 5.00 -14.54 13.42
C ILE A 280 4.06 -15.54 14.11
N TRP A 281 3.20 -15.06 15.01
CA TRP A 281 2.38 -15.92 15.86
C TRP A 281 1.51 -16.91 15.08
N THR A 282 0.98 -16.51 13.91
CA THR A 282 0.10 -17.35 13.08
C THR A 282 0.79 -18.63 12.59
N ARG A 283 2.12 -18.59 12.47
CA ARG A 283 2.97 -19.69 12.01
C ARG A 283 3.59 -20.50 13.15
N LEU A 284 3.52 -19.98 14.38
CA LEU A 284 4.10 -20.64 15.55
C LEU A 284 3.14 -21.59 16.27
N VAL A 285 1.82 -21.41 16.07
CA VAL A 285 0.81 -22.20 16.79
C VAL A 285 0.95 -23.69 16.49
N ASN A 286 1.05 -24.49 17.56
CA ASN A 286 1.25 -25.95 17.53
C ASN A 286 2.58 -26.40 16.90
N GLN A 287 3.57 -25.51 16.83
CA GLN A 287 4.91 -25.84 16.35
C GLN A 287 5.88 -26.03 17.54
N THR A 288 6.93 -26.80 17.29
CA THR A 288 8.00 -27.07 18.28
C THR A 288 9.21 -26.17 17.98
N LEU A 289 9.76 -25.55 19.01
CA LEU A 289 10.97 -24.76 18.93
C LEU A 289 12.21 -25.63 18.77
N ALA A 290 13.11 -25.27 17.83
CA ALA A 290 14.40 -25.92 17.67
C ALA A 290 15.54 -25.17 18.40
N ALA A 291 15.36 -23.86 18.63
CA ALA A 291 16.34 -23.00 19.27
C ALA A 291 15.70 -22.16 20.40
N PRO A 292 16.48 -21.69 21.38
CA PRO A 292 15.99 -20.79 22.41
C PRO A 292 15.59 -19.44 21.78
N VAL A 293 14.53 -18.83 22.34
CA VAL A 293 14.04 -17.51 21.91
C VAL A 293 14.35 -16.50 23.01
N ALA A 294 15.02 -15.41 22.64
CA ALA A 294 15.33 -14.31 23.53
C ALA A 294 14.39 -13.12 23.33
N ASP A 295 14.13 -12.38 24.39
CA ASP A 295 13.43 -11.11 24.35
C ASP A 295 14.31 -10.05 23.65
N PRO A 296 13.84 -9.40 22.59
CA PRO A 296 14.68 -8.44 21.85
C PRO A 296 14.99 -7.14 22.62
N MET A 297 14.25 -6.85 23.70
CA MET A 297 14.49 -5.67 24.55
C MET A 297 15.45 -5.96 25.71
N THR A 298 15.33 -7.12 26.34
CA THR A 298 16.09 -7.46 27.56
C THR A 298 17.22 -8.45 27.30
N GLY A 299 17.16 -9.23 26.22
CA GLY A 299 18.09 -10.31 25.91
C GLY A 299 17.87 -11.59 26.76
N GLU A 300 16.88 -11.63 27.62
CA GLU A 300 16.56 -12.80 28.43
C GLU A 300 15.92 -13.90 27.59
N ILE A 301 16.25 -15.16 27.88
CA ILE A 301 15.62 -16.31 27.20
C ILE A 301 14.20 -16.44 27.73
N ILE A 302 13.23 -16.36 26.83
CA ILE A 302 11.80 -16.41 27.14
C ILE A 302 11.13 -17.73 26.72
N ALA A 303 11.74 -18.50 25.83
CA ALA A 303 11.27 -19.83 25.45
C ALA A 303 12.45 -20.77 25.20
N GLU A 304 12.28 -22.04 25.59
CA GLU A 304 13.32 -23.08 25.53
C GLU A 304 13.15 -23.97 24.28
N PRO A 305 14.25 -24.58 23.77
CA PRO A 305 14.15 -25.57 22.71
C PRO A 305 13.30 -26.77 23.13
N GLY A 306 12.50 -27.31 22.20
CA GLY A 306 11.57 -28.42 22.46
C GLY A 306 10.21 -27.99 23.04
N GLU A 307 10.00 -26.71 23.33
CA GLU A 307 8.70 -26.18 23.72
C GLU A 307 7.72 -26.22 22.56
N VAL A 308 6.51 -26.79 22.78
CA VAL A 308 5.41 -26.72 21.81
C VAL A 308 4.59 -25.48 22.11
N LEU A 309 4.51 -24.59 21.12
CA LEU A 309 3.89 -23.29 21.30
C LEU A 309 2.35 -23.37 21.22
N THR A 310 1.66 -23.05 22.31
CA THR A 310 0.22 -22.79 22.29
C THR A 310 -0.09 -21.48 21.61
N ARG A 311 -1.37 -21.25 21.27
CA ARG A 311 -1.81 -20.00 20.67
C ARG A 311 -1.49 -18.77 21.56
N GLU A 312 -1.72 -18.88 22.86
CA GLU A 312 -1.46 -17.81 23.83
C GLU A 312 0.04 -17.52 23.92
N ARG A 313 0.84 -18.58 23.95
CA ARG A 313 2.30 -18.45 23.98
C ARG A 313 2.87 -17.82 22.71
N ALA A 314 2.33 -18.19 21.54
CA ALA A 314 2.71 -17.60 20.26
C ALA A 314 2.37 -16.09 20.19
N HIS A 315 1.21 -15.69 20.73
CA HIS A 315 0.85 -14.27 20.87
C HIS A 315 1.77 -13.52 21.84
N GLU A 316 2.14 -14.13 22.96
CA GLU A 316 3.06 -13.52 23.93
C GLU A 316 4.42 -13.21 23.27
N LEU A 317 4.94 -14.12 22.44
CA LEU A 317 6.19 -13.89 21.71
C LEU A 317 6.05 -12.75 20.68
N ASP A 318 4.94 -12.69 19.94
CA ASP A 318 4.65 -11.61 18.99
C ASP A 318 4.52 -10.24 19.70
N ASP A 319 3.83 -10.21 20.85
CA ASP A 319 3.63 -9.01 21.68
C ASP A 319 4.95 -8.48 22.29
N LYS A 320 5.92 -9.36 22.57
CA LYS A 320 7.28 -8.97 23.01
C LYS A 320 8.19 -8.51 21.88
N GLY A 321 7.71 -8.54 20.64
CA GLY A 321 8.48 -8.09 19.48
C GLY A 321 9.47 -9.12 18.94
N VAL A 322 9.31 -10.40 19.27
CA VAL A 322 10.15 -11.47 18.68
C VAL A 322 9.93 -11.50 17.18
N ASN A 323 11.00 -11.30 16.43
CA ASN A 323 10.96 -11.29 14.96
C ASN A 323 11.29 -12.65 14.35
N GLU A 324 12.14 -13.42 14.98
CA GLU A 324 12.75 -14.62 14.40
C GLU A 324 12.68 -15.80 15.36
N VAL A 325 12.33 -16.97 14.83
CA VAL A 325 12.25 -18.22 15.56
C VAL A 325 12.68 -19.37 14.67
N VAL A 326 13.35 -20.38 15.22
CA VAL A 326 13.70 -21.61 14.51
C VAL A 326 12.76 -22.73 14.97
N LEU A 327 12.03 -23.32 14.02
CA LEU A 327 11.11 -24.44 14.26
C LEU A 327 11.74 -25.76 13.85
N GLU A 328 11.34 -26.83 14.54
CA GLU A 328 11.68 -28.21 14.16
C GLU A 328 10.47 -28.91 13.53
N LEU A 329 10.62 -29.31 12.27
CA LEU A 329 9.57 -29.99 11.51
C LEU A 329 10.16 -31.25 10.88
N ASP A 330 9.70 -32.41 11.32
CA ASP A 330 10.12 -33.72 10.79
C ASP A 330 11.65 -33.91 10.66
N GLY A 331 12.39 -33.34 11.63
CA GLY A 331 13.87 -33.39 11.65
C GLY A 331 14.57 -32.34 10.78
N VAL A 332 13.82 -31.41 10.19
CA VAL A 332 14.34 -30.25 9.47
C VAL A 332 14.14 -28.99 10.29
N GLN A 333 15.16 -28.17 10.42
CA GLN A 333 15.08 -26.88 11.07
C GLN A 333 14.71 -25.80 10.06
N ILE A 334 13.63 -25.06 10.36
CA ILE A 334 13.10 -24.00 9.50
C ILE A 334 13.12 -22.69 10.27
N LYS A 335 13.74 -21.69 9.67
CA LYS A 335 13.79 -20.33 10.18
C LYS A 335 12.52 -19.58 9.79
N VAL A 336 11.80 -19.06 10.76
CA VAL A 336 10.55 -18.31 10.60
C VAL A 336 10.76 -16.90 11.11
N PHE A 337 10.51 -15.89 10.30
CA PHE A 337 10.58 -14.49 10.72
C PHE A 337 9.43 -13.64 10.15
N SER A 338 9.11 -12.56 10.86
CA SER A 338 8.06 -11.62 10.51
C SER A 338 8.62 -10.39 9.77
N ASN A 339 7.74 -9.46 9.43
CA ASN A 339 8.13 -8.15 8.92
C ASN A 339 8.48 -7.12 10.02
N HIS A 340 8.70 -7.59 11.24
CA HIS A 340 9.12 -6.81 12.40
C HIS A 340 8.21 -5.61 12.71
N MET A 341 6.90 -5.82 12.55
CA MET A 341 5.88 -4.84 12.90
C MET A 341 5.20 -5.24 14.20
N VAL A 342 5.26 -4.38 15.21
CA VAL A 342 4.79 -4.63 16.57
C VAL A 342 3.65 -3.69 16.98
N ASP A 343 2.87 -4.10 17.97
CA ASP A 343 1.86 -3.27 18.60
C ASP A 343 2.55 -2.31 19.59
N MET A 344 2.52 -1.02 19.28
CA MET A 344 3.16 0.01 20.11
C MET A 344 2.62 0.06 21.53
N SER A 345 1.34 -0.29 21.75
CA SER A 345 0.70 -0.27 23.07
C SER A 345 1.37 -1.19 24.09
N LYS A 346 2.19 -2.17 23.65
CA LYS A 346 2.92 -3.10 24.51
C LYS A 346 4.25 -2.54 25.01
N PHE A 347 4.71 -1.42 24.45
CA PHE A 347 6.04 -0.85 24.69
C PHE A 347 6.00 0.55 25.30
N VAL A 348 4.83 1.20 25.31
CA VAL A 348 4.65 2.58 25.84
C VAL A 348 3.56 2.61 26.91
N ASP A 349 3.63 3.60 27.82
CA ASP A 349 2.70 3.78 28.92
C ASP A 349 1.49 4.70 28.58
N PHE A 350 1.42 5.20 27.33
CA PHE A 350 0.36 6.08 26.85
C PHE A 350 -0.40 5.43 25.69
N ASP A 351 -1.58 5.95 25.38
CA ASP A 351 -2.37 5.46 24.25
C ASP A 351 -1.75 5.92 22.91
N PRO A 352 -1.32 4.97 22.04
CA PRO A 352 -0.77 5.31 20.73
C PRO A 352 -1.70 6.16 19.84
N GLU A 353 -3.02 6.06 20.02
CA GLU A 353 -4.01 6.84 19.26
C GLU A 353 -3.87 8.36 19.51
N GLU A 354 -3.38 8.79 20.69
CA GLU A 354 -3.08 10.20 20.99
C GLU A 354 -1.98 10.78 20.08
N CYS A 355 -1.12 9.91 19.57
CA CYS A 355 -0.07 10.26 18.63
C CYS A 355 -0.45 10.03 17.16
N GLY A 356 -1.69 9.55 16.89
CA GLY A 356 -2.16 9.24 15.54
C GLY A 356 -1.72 7.85 15.05
N VAL A 357 -1.22 6.99 15.93
CA VAL A 357 -0.82 5.60 15.64
C VAL A 357 -2.01 4.69 15.87
N SER A 358 -2.58 4.13 14.81
CA SER A 358 -3.71 3.19 14.87
C SER A 358 -3.36 1.77 14.40
N GLU A 359 -2.13 1.55 13.95
CA GLU A 359 -1.66 0.30 13.37
C GLU A 359 -0.33 -0.16 14.00
N LYS A 360 0.08 -1.40 13.71
CA LYS A 360 1.40 -1.90 14.10
C LYS A 360 2.51 -1.04 13.49
N VAL A 361 3.57 -0.79 14.25
CA VAL A 361 4.70 0.07 13.91
C VAL A 361 5.98 -0.73 13.71
N ARG A 362 6.94 -0.19 12.97
CA ARG A 362 8.27 -0.80 12.82
C ARG A 362 9.01 -0.82 14.15
N PHE A 363 9.38 -2.03 14.58
CA PHE A 363 10.06 -2.22 15.86
C PHE A 363 11.43 -1.54 15.91
N THR A 364 12.20 -1.59 14.84
CA THR A 364 13.53 -0.94 14.78
C THR A 364 13.48 0.56 15.01
N VAL A 365 12.49 1.24 14.42
CA VAL A 365 12.28 2.68 14.60
C VAL A 365 11.74 2.98 16.00
N LEU A 366 10.80 2.14 16.49
CA LEU A 366 10.25 2.27 17.84
C LEU A 366 11.35 2.10 18.90
N GLN A 367 12.22 1.08 18.74
CA GLN A 367 13.33 0.84 19.65
C GLN A 367 14.32 2.01 19.71
N GLU A 368 14.63 2.60 18.55
CA GLU A 368 15.46 3.82 18.47
C GLU A 368 14.81 4.99 19.24
N LEU A 369 13.50 5.18 19.08
CA LEU A 369 12.78 6.24 19.79
C LEU A 369 12.73 6.00 21.30
N LEU A 370 12.47 4.77 21.75
CA LEU A 370 12.45 4.40 23.18
C LEU A 370 13.82 4.55 23.85
N GLN A 371 14.92 4.38 23.11
CA GLN A 371 16.28 4.58 23.63
C GLN A 371 16.64 6.07 23.81
N ASN A 372 16.09 6.95 22.95
CA ASN A 372 16.51 8.34 22.88
C ASN A 372 15.54 9.31 23.60
N TYR A 373 14.26 8.95 23.75
CA TYR A 373 13.22 9.84 24.25
C TYR A 373 12.36 9.18 25.33
N THR A 374 11.81 9.99 26.25
CA THR A 374 10.91 9.52 27.31
C THR A 374 9.75 10.47 27.53
N GLY A 375 8.60 9.99 28.02
CA GLY A 375 7.43 10.79 28.38
C GLY A 375 6.85 11.60 27.23
N GLU A 376 6.67 12.92 27.42
CA GLU A 376 6.07 13.81 26.41
C GLU A 376 7.00 14.01 25.18
N GLU A 377 8.32 14.02 25.37
CA GLU A 377 9.28 14.10 24.27
C GLU A 377 9.16 12.91 23.33
N LEU A 378 8.87 11.72 23.87
CA LEU A 378 8.63 10.52 23.08
C LEU A 378 7.35 10.68 22.23
N LYS A 379 6.28 11.25 22.78
CA LYS A 379 5.04 11.50 22.03
C LYS A 379 5.25 12.45 20.86
N GLU A 380 6.03 13.51 21.05
CA GLU A 380 6.37 14.46 19.98
C GLU A 380 7.24 13.77 18.90
N ALA A 381 8.26 13.04 19.29
CA ALA A 381 9.13 12.31 18.37
C ALA A 381 8.36 11.22 17.57
N VAL A 382 7.39 10.55 18.18
CA VAL A 382 6.49 9.61 17.50
C VAL A 382 5.64 10.33 16.45
N LYS A 383 5.08 11.49 16.76
CA LYS A 383 4.28 12.29 15.80
C LYS A 383 5.11 12.77 14.61
N GLU A 384 6.35 13.17 14.84
CA GLU A 384 7.26 13.62 13.78
C GLU A 384 7.68 12.48 12.85
N ARG A 385 7.87 11.26 13.40
CA ARG A 385 8.35 10.10 12.64
C ARG A 385 7.26 9.06 12.33
N ILE A 386 6.00 9.48 12.27
CA ILE A 386 4.87 8.58 12.03
C ILE A 386 4.97 7.88 10.66
N ASP A 387 5.46 8.55 9.63
CA ASP A 387 5.64 7.97 8.28
C ASP A 387 6.77 6.93 8.24
N ASP A 388 7.77 7.01 9.15
CA ASP A 388 8.82 6.00 9.30
C ASP A 388 8.33 4.80 10.11
N LEU A 389 7.50 5.05 11.13
CA LEU A 389 6.88 4.03 11.98
C LEU A 389 5.85 3.20 11.21
N ILE A 390 5.01 3.87 10.40
CA ILE A 390 3.96 3.24 9.59
C ILE A 390 4.19 3.60 8.12
N PRO A 391 5.15 2.96 7.44
CA PRO A 391 5.45 3.27 6.05
C PRO A 391 4.27 2.92 5.14
N LYS A 392 3.89 3.85 4.27
CA LYS A 392 2.82 3.65 3.27
C LYS A 392 3.25 2.73 2.13
N HIS A 393 4.55 2.68 1.85
CA HIS A 393 5.15 1.82 0.83
C HIS A 393 5.57 0.47 1.42
N ILE A 394 5.90 -0.48 0.55
CA ILE A 394 6.49 -1.76 0.96
C ILE A 394 7.92 -1.51 1.48
N ILE A 395 8.30 -2.22 2.53
CA ILE A 395 9.65 -2.18 3.09
C ILE A 395 10.41 -3.48 2.77
N VAL A 396 11.72 -3.45 2.92
CA VAL A 396 12.57 -4.64 2.68
C VAL A 396 12.12 -5.81 3.56
N ASP A 397 11.81 -5.53 4.83
CA ASP A 397 11.35 -6.55 5.78
C ASP A 397 10.05 -7.22 5.33
N ASP A 398 9.11 -6.48 4.70
CA ASP A 398 7.90 -7.06 4.12
C ASP A 398 8.23 -8.03 2.99
N ILE A 399 9.17 -7.66 2.11
CA ILE A 399 9.59 -8.51 0.99
C ILE A 399 10.24 -9.78 1.52
N MET A 400 11.20 -9.66 2.45
CA MET A 400 11.89 -10.81 3.03
C MET A 400 10.94 -11.74 3.78
N ALA A 401 10.08 -11.17 4.64
CA ALA A 401 9.10 -11.94 5.38
C ALA A 401 8.05 -12.60 4.47
N SER A 402 7.67 -11.98 3.35
CA SER A 402 6.74 -12.57 2.39
C SER A 402 7.35 -13.78 1.68
N ILE A 403 8.63 -13.73 1.34
CA ILE A 403 9.38 -14.85 0.76
C ILE A 403 9.55 -15.97 1.79
N ASN A 404 9.88 -15.61 3.03
CA ASN A 404 9.96 -16.57 4.13
C ASN A 404 8.63 -17.28 4.37
N TYR A 405 7.51 -16.56 4.33
CA TYR A 405 6.20 -17.18 4.46
C TYR A 405 5.91 -18.19 3.34
N LEU A 406 6.30 -17.89 2.09
CA LEU A 406 6.17 -18.83 0.98
C LEU A 406 7.00 -20.09 1.23
N ASN A 407 8.23 -19.96 1.75
CA ASN A 407 9.06 -21.09 2.13
C ASN A 407 8.42 -21.91 3.26
N CYS A 408 7.93 -21.24 4.32
CA CYS A 408 7.20 -21.89 5.41
C CYS A 408 5.98 -22.68 4.91
N LEU A 409 5.21 -22.10 3.98
CA LEU A 409 4.02 -22.73 3.40
C LEU A 409 4.38 -24.02 2.66
N ALA A 410 5.51 -24.06 1.96
CA ALA A 410 6.01 -25.25 1.28
C ALA A 410 6.43 -26.37 2.26
N HIS A 411 6.70 -26.05 3.53
CA HIS A 411 6.91 -26.99 4.63
C HIS A 411 5.64 -27.27 5.44
N GLY A 412 4.46 -26.82 5.01
CA GLY A 412 3.20 -27.01 5.71
C GLY A 412 2.95 -26.05 6.87
N VAL A 413 3.78 -25.01 7.03
CA VAL A 413 3.62 -23.98 8.05
C VAL A 413 2.97 -22.74 7.45
N GLY A 414 1.81 -22.36 7.96
CA GLY A 414 1.00 -21.26 7.43
C GLY A 414 -0.26 -21.74 6.71
N SER A 415 -0.93 -20.85 6.02
CA SER A 415 -2.18 -21.15 5.31
C SER A 415 -2.27 -20.42 3.97
N ALA A 416 -2.80 -21.10 2.96
CA ALA A 416 -3.19 -20.46 1.71
C ALA A 416 -4.43 -19.58 1.90
N ASP A 417 -4.63 -18.62 1.01
CA ASP A 417 -5.74 -17.68 1.07
C ASP A 417 -6.81 -18.04 0.03
N ASP A 418 -8.07 -17.88 0.41
CA ASP A 418 -9.19 -17.92 -0.54
C ASP A 418 -9.36 -16.52 -1.18
N ILE A 419 -9.09 -16.46 -2.47
CA ILE A 419 -9.16 -15.23 -3.26
C ILE A 419 -10.62 -14.73 -3.40
N ASP A 420 -11.58 -15.65 -3.39
CA ASP A 420 -12.99 -15.34 -3.59
C ASP A 420 -13.71 -14.97 -2.29
N HIS A 421 -13.07 -15.15 -1.16
CA HIS A 421 -13.61 -14.70 0.13
C HIS A 421 -13.84 -13.19 0.12
N LEU A 422 -15.03 -12.74 0.57
CA LEU A 422 -15.41 -11.32 0.56
C LEU A 422 -14.50 -10.41 1.40
N GLY A 423 -13.80 -10.96 2.39
CA GLY A 423 -12.75 -10.26 3.12
C GLY A 423 -11.51 -9.91 2.27
N ASN A 424 -11.33 -10.59 1.13
CA ASN A 424 -10.23 -10.39 0.19
C ASN A 424 -10.63 -9.60 -1.06
N ARG A 425 -11.92 -9.29 -1.18
CA ARG A 425 -12.48 -8.49 -2.27
C ARG A 425 -13.14 -7.25 -1.68
N ARG A 426 -12.92 -6.09 -2.30
CA ARG A 426 -13.49 -4.83 -1.87
C ARG A 426 -14.19 -4.11 -3.01
N LEU A 427 -15.05 -3.17 -2.66
CA LEU A 427 -15.66 -2.26 -3.61
C LEU A 427 -14.76 -1.03 -3.81
N ARG A 428 -14.52 -0.72 -5.08
CA ARG A 428 -13.92 0.54 -5.50
C ARG A 428 -15.05 1.43 -6.00
N CYS A 429 -15.42 2.40 -5.18
CA CYS A 429 -16.54 3.30 -5.45
C CYS A 429 -16.13 4.53 -6.28
N VAL A 430 -17.09 5.36 -6.63
CA VAL A 430 -16.90 6.52 -7.51
C VAL A 430 -15.82 7.48 -7.04
N GLY A 431 -15.73 7.78 -5.75
CA GLY A 431 -14.73 8.71 -5.20
C GLY A 431 -13.32 8.25 -5.44
N GLU A 432 -13.03 6.98 -5.20
CA GLU A 432 -11.73 6.37 -5.45
C GLU A 432 -11.38 6.32 -6.94
N LEU A 433 -12.36 6.00 -7.79
CA LEU A 433 -12.16 5.99 -9.24
C LEU A 433 -11.83 7.39 -9.77
N LEU A 434 -12.52 8.42 -9.28
CA LEU A 434 -12.23 9.81 -9.61
C LEU A 434 -10.85 10.22 -9.10
N GLN A 435 -10.51 9.91 -7.85
CA GLN A 435 -9.20 10.22 -7.27
C GLN A 435 -8.05 9.65 -8.11
N ASN A 436 -8.17 8.40 -8.55
CA ASN A 436 -7.15 7.76 -9.39
C ASN A 436 -6.99 8.47 -10.75
N GLN A 437 -8.09 8.88 -11.39
CA GLN A 437 -8.03 9.63 -12.64
C GLN A 437 -7.43 11.02 -12.45
N PHE A 438 -7.77 11.70 -11.37
CA PHE A 438 -7.15 12.98 -11.01
C PHE A 438 -5.65 12.86 -10.79
N ARG A 439 -5.18 11.84 -10.06
CA ARG A 439 -3.73 11.59 -9.88
C ARG A 439 -3.00 11.46 -11.21
N ILE A 440 -3.56 10.70 -12.14
CA ILE A 440 -2.97 10.55 -13.49
C ILE A 440 -2.93 11.89 -14.21
N GLY A 441 -4.00 12.67 -14.14
CA GLY A 441 -4.08 14.01 -14.72
C GLY A 441 -3.05 14.97 -14.12
N PHE A 442 -2.96 15.01 -12.78
CA PHE A 442 -2.02 15.86 -12.06
C PHE A 442 -0.56 15.48 -12.32
N SER A 443 -0.23 14.20 -12.38
CA SER A 443 1.14 13.75 -12.71
C SER A 443 1.58 14.20 -14.12
N ARG A 444 0.65 14.20 -15.09
CA ARG A 444 0.92 14.75 -16.42
C ARG A 444 1.10 16.26 -16.38
N MET A 445 0.25 16.96 -15.64
CA MET A 445 0.31 18.40 -15.48
C MET A 445 1.61 18.82 -14.78
N GLU A 446 2.02 18.14 -13.70
CA GLU A 446 3.29 18.37 -13.01
C GLU A 446 4.48 18.34 -13.97
N ARG A 447 4.55 17.32 -14.83
CA ARG A 447 5.61 17.21 -15.82
C ARG A 447 5.64 18.41 -16.77
N VAL A 448 4.47 18.80 -17.30
CA VAL A 448 4.36 19.95 -18.23
C VAL A 448 4.72 21.27 -17.53
N ILE A 449 4.29 21.44 -16.27
CA ILE A 449 4.63 22.63 -15.48
C ILE A 449 6.14 22.70 -15.28
N ARG A 450 6.78 21.61 -14.85
CA ARG A 450 8.24 21.56 -14.64
C ARG A 450 9.02 21.88 -15.91
N GLU A 451 8.62 21.34 -17.05
CA GLU A 451 9.23 21.65 -18.36
C GLU A 451 9.08 23.14 -18.71
N ARG A 452 7.89 23.73 -18.48
CA ARG A 452 7.63 25.14 -18.79
C ARG A 452 8.31 26.10 -17.82
N MET A 453 8.42 25.78 -16.54
CA MET A 453 9.16 26.58 -15.55
C MET A 453 10.63 26.74 -15.98
N THR A 454 11.22 25.68 -16.51
CA THR A 454 12.59 25.72 -17.02
C THR A 454 12.72 26.60 -18.27
N CYS A 455 11.75 26.55 -19.20
CA CYS A 455 11.76 27.38 -20.40
C CYS A 455 11.62 28.88 -20.09
N LEU A 456 10.85 29.26 -19.07
CA LEU A 456 10.65 30.68 -18.72
C LEU A 456 11.93 31.34 -18.19
N LEU A 457 12.80 30.58 -17.53
CA LEU A 457 14.12 31.08 -17.07
C LEU A 457 15.02 31.45 -18.30
N TYR A 458 15.02 30.61 -19.34
CA TYR A 458 15.79 30.89 -20.57
C TYR A 458 15.29 32.07 -21.37
N THR A 459 14.00 32.44 -21.29
CA THR A 459 13.44 33.57 -22.00
C THR A 459 13.59 34.89 -21.26
N SER A 460 13.76 34.91 -19.93
CA SER A 460 14.04 36.10 -19.14
C SER A 460 15.50 36.56 -19.26
N ASP A 461 16.45 35.62 -19.36
CA ASP A 461 17.88 35.94 -19.52
C ASP A 461 18.26 36.37 -20.96
N ALA A 462 17.36 36.17 -21.91
CA ALA A 462 17.57 36.63 -23.32
C ALA A 462 16.96 38.00 -23.59
N ALA A 463 16.33 38.65 -22.61
CA ALA A 463 15.67 39.96 -22.73
C ALA A 463 16.42 41.11 -22.03
N ASP A 464 17.53 40.83 -21.31
CA ASP A 464 18.53 41.78 -20.85
C ASP A 464 19.78 41.70 -21.75
#